data_335cd8542dbbf78b935f786fa9802b8d
#
_entry.id   335cd8542dbbf78b935f786fa9802b8d
#
_cell.length_a   1.000
_cell.length_b   1.000
_cell.length_c   1.000
_cell.angle_alpha   90.00
_cell.angle_beta   90.00
_cell.angle_gamma   90.00
#
_symmetry.space_group_name_H-M   'P 1'
#
loop_
_entity.id
_entity.type
_entity.pdbx_description
1 polymer ?
#
loop_
_entity_poly.entity_id
_entity_poly.type
_entity_poly.pdbx_seq_one_letter_code
_entity_poly.pdbx_strand_id
1 'polypeptide(L)'
;MLHRTRPELPISNLPPRCVLCFVTRSFSRTVYHAVLPSRPFKLGISLGIMMFANRSAACLFLALVSTGIVTGGRADAQTSVTSAPPTSFTLGNGLQVVVIPDRRTPVVTEMIWYKVGSADETPGKSGLAHFLEHLMFKGTERHPVGEFSQTVLRVGGNENASTSVDYTNYYQRVPKEQLATMMEFEADRMTGLILKDENVLPERDVVLEEYNMRVANNPDARLNEQIMAALYLNHPYGRPVIGWHQEIEKLDREDALAFYRRFYAPNNAILVIAGDVDAAEVRPLVERNFGSIPAQPAIPARRVRPQEPTPAAPRTVTLADPRVEQPSLRRYYLVPSATTAAAGESAALDVLAQLMGSGSNSYLYRALVVDKPLAVSASASYSSISLDPTQFAVSAAPKPGVSFTEVEQVIDGVIAEVAQNPIRAEDLERVKTQLIAEAIYAQDNQAVLARWYGGALTTGLSIEDIRSWPDRIRAVTAEQVRAAAQKWLEKKRSVTGYLIKDTGTAKREEKRS
;
A
#
# COMPACT_ATOMS: atom_id res chain seq x y z
N MET A 1 -8.19 -67.19 -6.40
CA MET A 1 -7.45 -67.51 -5.17
C MET A 1 -6.11 -66.83 -5.26
N LEU A 2 -5.92 -65.80 -4.44
CA LEU A 2 -4.75 -65.41 -3.69
C LEU A 2 -4.93 -63.93 -3.25
N HIS A 3 -5.34 -63.81 -2.01
CA HIS A 3 -5.31 -62.56 -1.23
C HIS A 3 -3.87 -62.05 -1.12
N ARG A 4 -3.67 -60.75 -1.29
CA ARG A 4 -2.53 -60.02 -0.70
C ARG A 4 -3.04 -58.81 0.07
N THR A 5 -2.82 -58.90 1.35
CA THR A 5 -3.03 -57.95 2.42
C THR A 5 -2.15 -56.73 2.26
N ARG A 6 -2.72 -55.54 2.52
CA ARG A 6 -1.97 -54.27 2.76
C ARG A 6 -1.39 -54.29 4.16
N PRO A 7 -0.19 -53.74 4.38
CA PRO A 7 0.27 -53.38 5.72
C PRO A 7 -0.14 -51.96 6.09
N GLU A 8 -0.70 -51.80 7.27
CA GLU A 8 -0.90 -50.54 7.96
C GLU A 8 0.47 -50.01 8.45
N LEU A 9 0.70 -48.67 8.27
CA LEU A 9 1.81 -47.94 8.85
C LEU A 9 1.31 -47.08 10.02
N PRO A 10 2.06 -46.97 11.12
CA PRO A 10 1.60 -46.30 12.33
C PRO A 10 1.72 -44.79 12.26
N ILE A 11 0.73 -44.14 12.85
CA ILE A 11 0.66 -42.69 13.07
C ILE A 11 1.58 -42.35 14.26
N SER A 12 2.70 -41.65 14.01
CA SER A 12 3.34 -40.84 15.04
C SER A 12 4.30 -39.84 14.40
N ASN A 13 4.19 -38.59 14.84
CA ASN A 13 5.05 -37.43 14.65
C ASN A 13 4.59 -36.39 13.61
N LEU A 14 3.69 -35.52 14.06
CA LEU A 14 3.51 -34.18 13.51
C LEU A 14 4.56 -33.24 14.14
N PRO A 15 5.32 -32.47 13.36
CA PRO A 15 6.15 -31.40 13.90
C PRO A 15 5.32 -30.16 14.26
N PRO A 16 5.82 -29.28 15.13
CA PRO A 16 5.06 -28.18 15.71
C PRO A 16 4.73 -27.10 14.68
N ARG A 17 3.54 -26.54 14.85
CA ARG A 17 2.90 -25.49 14.06
C ARG A 17 3.86 -24.32 13.79
N CYS A 18 4.09 -24.03 12.54
CA CYS A 18 4.66 -22.78 12.06
C CYS A 18 3.74 -21.61 12.41
N VAL A 19 4.35 -20.56 12.97
CA VAL A 19 3.71 -19.33 13.44
C VAL A 19 3.16 -18.55 12.25
N LEU A 20 1.92 -18.11 12.36
CA LEU A 20 1.20 -17.24 11.44
C LEU A 20 2.01 -16.01 11.04
N CYS A 21 2.30 -15.84 9.76
CA CYS A 21 2.63 -14.55 9.18
C CYS A 21 1.39 -13.65 9.19
N PHE A 22 1.37 -12.66 10.07
CA PHE A 22 0.37 -11.59 10.02
C PHE A 22 0.71 -10.61 8.90
N VAL A 23 -0.05 -10.66 7.84
CA VAL A 23 -0.01 -9.68 6.76
C VAL A 23 -0.68 -8.40 7.22
N THR A 24 0.08 -7.32 7.28
CA THR A 24 -0.46 -5.98 7.50
C THR A 24 -1.30 -5.56 6.30
N ARG A 25 -2.60 -5.44 6.52
CA ARG A 25 -3.55 -4.84 5.58
C ARG A 25 -3.14 -3.39 5.27
N SER A 26 -3.04 -3.07 4.00
CA SER A 26 -3.16 -1.71 3.51
C SER A 26 -4.45 -1.10 4.06
N PHE A 27 -4.34 0.02 4.77
CA PHE A 27 -5.48 0.71 5.36
C PHE A 27 -6.32 1.37 4.27
N SER A 28 -7.32 0.65 3.78
CA SER A 28 -8.56 1.27 3.33
C SER A 28 -9.47 1.33 4.55
N ARG A 29 -9.73 2.53 5.06
CA ARG A 29 -10.70 2.74 6.14
C ARG A 29 -12.11 2.49 5.61
N THR A 30 -12.58 1.26 5.71
CA THR A 30 -14.01 0.95 5.64
C THR A 30 -14.51 0.91 7.07
N VAL A 31 -15.29 1.91 7.45
CA VAL A 31 -16.00 1.94 8.73
C VAL A 31 -17.13 0.92 8.65
N TYR A 32 -16.97 -0.23 9.28
CA TYR A 32 -18.08 -1.16 9.52
C TYR A 32 -18.87 -0.70 10.74
N HIS A 33 -20.08 -0.20 10.52
CA HIS A 33 -21.09 -0.17 11.56
C HIS A 33 -21.54 -1.62 11.81
N ALA A 34 -21.14 -2.18 12.95
CA ALA A 34 -21.66 -3.44 13.43
C ALA A 34 -23.11 -3.22 13.90
N VAL A 35 -24.08 -3.73 13.15
CA VAL A 35 -25.45 -3.90 13.59
C VAL A 35 -25.51 -5.18 14.41
N LEU A 36 -25.66 -5.05 15.72
CA LEU A 36 -25.97 -6.15 16.62
C LEU A 36 -27.46 -6.51 16.52
N PRO A 37 -27.84 -7.78 16.41
CA PRO A 37 -29.23 -8.17 16.45
C PRO A 37 -29.76 -8.12 17.89
N SER A 38 -30.81 -7.35 18.10
CA SER A 38 -31.57 -7.29 19.32
C SER A 38 -32.35 -8.59 19.55
N ARG A 39 -32.10 -9.29 20.66
CA ARG A 39 -33.05 -10.23 21.27
C ARG A 39 -33.43 -9.73 22.64
N PRO A 40 -34.73 -9.79 23.01
CA PRO A 40 -35.20 -9.28 24.27
C PRO A 40 -35.04 -10.32 25.39
N PHE A 41 -34.37 -9.94 26.47
CA PHE A 41 -34.46 -10.69 27.73
C PHE A 41 -35.35 -9.88 28.70
N LYS A 42 -36.51 -10.44 29.02
CA LYS A 42 -37.35 -9.98 30.12
C LYS A 42 -36.81 -10.59 31.41
N LEU A 43 -36.51 -9.77 32.40
CA LEU A 43 -36.69 -10.14 33.81
C LEU A 43 -36.96 -8.86 34.60
N GLY A 44 -38.04 -8.93 35.34
CA GLY A 44 -38.60 -7.85 36.13
C GLY A 44 -38.05 -7.78 37.55
N ILE A 45 -38.71 -6.90 38.35
CA ILE A 45 -38.62 -6.68 39.81
C ILE A 45 -37.58 -5.58 40.17
N SER A 46 -37.85 -4.55 40.93
CA SER A 46 -38.93 -4.12 41.80
C SER A 46 -38.64 -2.68 42.24
N LEU A 47 -39.68 -1.96 42.54
CA LEU A 47 -39.76 -0.61 43.09
C LEU A 47 -38.91 -0.38 44.33
N GLY A 48 -38.31 0.81 44.46
CA GLY A 48 -37.81 1.37 45.70
C GLY A 48 -37.78 2.90 45.60
N ILE A 49 -38.93 3.50 45.90
CA ILE A 49 -39.10 4.96 46.06
C ILE A 49 -38.48 5.35 47.40
N MET A 50 -37.59 6.35 47.45
CA MET A 50 -37.42 7.17 48.66
C MET A 50 -37.15 8.63 48.28
N MET A 51 -38.18 9.43 48.45
CA MET A 51 -38.13 10.88 48.59
C MET A 51 -37.45 11.25 49.89
N PHE A 52 -36.55 12.20 49.90
CA PHE A 52 -36.41 13.15 51.03
C PHE A 52 -36.05 14.54 50.52
N ALA A 53 -36.84 15.47 51.04
CA ALA A 53 -36.83 16.88 50.73
C ALA A 53 -35.98 17.69 51.73
N ASN A 54 -35.54 18.86 51.26
CA ASN A 54 -35.30 20.11 51.99
C ASN A 54 -34.09 20.25 52.91
N ARG A 55 -33.21 21.23 52.67
CA ARG A 55 -33.27 22.56 53.34
C ARG A 55 -32.09 23.44 52.95
N SER A 56 -32.46 24.67 52.67
CA SER A 56 -31.60 25.85 52.45
C SER A 56 -30.66 26.11 53.61
N ALA A 57 -29.41 26.53 53.32
CA ALA A 57 -28.60 27.36 54.21
C ALA A 57 -27.70 28.28 53.35
N ALA A 58 -28.03 29.55 53.38
CA ALA A 58 -27.23 30.64 52.91
C ALA A 58 -26.03 30.84 53.85
N CYS A 59 -24.81 30.91 53.34
CA CYS A 59 -23.68 31.50 54.04
C CYS A 59 -23.03 32.55 53.15
N LEU A 60 -23.20 33.81 53.56
CA LEU A 60 -22.39 34.94 53.15
C LEU A 60 -20.94 34.68 53.55
N PHE A 61 -20.00 34.86 52.63
CA PHE A 61 -18.59 35.08 52.97
C PHE A 61 -18.06 36.34 52.24
N LEU A 62 -17.52 37.20 53.06
CA LEU A 62 -16.91 38.48 52.74
C LEU A 62 -15.81 38.35 51.67
N ALA A 63 -15.82 39.29 50.73
CA ALA A 63 -14.71 39.55 49.82
C ALA A 63 -13.55 40.25 50.57
N LEU A 64 -12.40 39.57 50.61
CA LEU A 64 -11.12 40.21 50.88
C LEU A 64 -10.38 40.35 49.55
N VAL A 65 -10.33 41.56 49.04
CA VAL A 65 -9.49 41.93 47.89
C VAL A 65 -8.05 41.96 48.35
N SER A 66 -7.27 40.94 48.03
CA SER A 66 -5.81 40.96 48.06
C SER A 66 -5.31 41.18 46.64
N THR A 67 -4.83 42.38 46.35
CA THR A 67 -4.05 42.71 45.15
C THR A 67 -2.73 41.96 45.18
N GLY A 68 -2.75 40.71 44.64
CA GLY A 68 -1.54 39.97 44.31
C GLY A 68 -1.06 40.41 42.92
N ILE A 69 0.12 41.01 42.86
CA ILE A 69 0.86 41.27 41.63
C ILE A 69 1.17 39.90 41.01
N VAL A 70 0.41 39.49 39.98
CA VAL A 70 0.76 38.35 39.15
C VAL A 70 1.90 38.79 38.25
N THR A 71 3.13 38.48 38.65
CA THR A 71 4.27 38.44 37.74
C THR A 71 3.95 37.39 36.68
N GLY A 72 3.62 37.86 35.48
CA GLY A 72 3.39 36.99 34.33
C GLY A 72 4.66 36.18 34.03
N GLY A 73 4.72 34.96 34.56
CA GLY A 73 5.62 33.96 34.03
C GLY A 73 5.19 33.73 32.57
N ARG A 74 6.05 34.12 31.63
CA ARG A 74 5.95 33.65 30.25
C ARG A 74 5.93 32.12 30.34
N ALA A 75 4.79 31.54 30.01
CA ALA A 75 4.76 30.14 29.62
C ALA A 75 5.74 30.04 28.46
N ASP A 76 6.86 29.38 28.68
CA ASP A 76 7.75 28.98 27.59
C ASP A 76 6.89 28.23 26.61
N ALA A 77 6.76 28.81 25.44
CA ALA A 77 6.13 28.11 24.32
C ALA A 77 6.84 26.75 24.21
N GLN A 78 6.09 25.69 24.40
CA GLN A 78 6.56 24.35 24.06
C GLN A 78 7.15 24.45 22.66
N THR A 79 8.48 24.42 22.60
CA THR A 79 9.20 24.23 21.36
C THR A 79 8.63 22.97 20.73
N SER A 80 7.83 23.16 19.70
CA SER A 80 7.44 22.07 18.82
C SER A 80 8.75 21.39 18.43
N VAL A 81 8.93 20.13 18.83
CA VAL A 81 10.06 19.32 18.43
C VAL A 81 9.84 19.06 16.94
N THR A 82 10.24 20.04 16.12
CA THR A 82 10.32 19.85 14.68
C THR A 82 11.42 18.81 14.47
N SER A 83 11.04 17.61 14.00
CA SER A 83 12.03 16.61 13.61
C SER A 83 12.99 17.26 12.60
N ALA A 84 14.29 17.01 12.76
CA ALA A 84 15.28 17.52 11.83
C ALA A 84 14.95 17.02 10.41
N PRO A 85 15.22 17.81 9.37
CA PRO A 85 14.93 17.40 8.00
C PRO A 85 15.73 16.13 7.64
N PRO A 86 15.18 15.26 6.79
CA PRO A 86 15.89 14.08 6.30
C PRO A 86 17.23 14.45 5.65
N THR A 87 18.26 13.68 5.97
CA THR A 87 19.61 13.83 5.41
C THR A 87 19.89 12.67 4.45
N SER A 88 20.56 12.93 3.34
CA SER A 88 20.94 11.90 2.38
C SER A 88 22.42 11.97 2.02
N PHE A 89 23.02 10.79 1.81
CA PHE A 89 24.36 10.65 1.27
C PHE A 89 24.45 9.37 0.42
N THR A 90 25.49 9.27 -0.41
CA THR A 90 25.73 8.09 -1.24
C THR A 90 27.12 7.56 -0.95
N LEU A 91 27.27 6.23 -0.79
CA LEU A 91 28.54 5.57 -0.64
C LEU A 91 29.29 5.46 -1.98
N GLY A 92 30.60 5.20 -1.93
CA GLY A 92 31.42 5.03 -3.13
C GLY A 92 30.97 3.88 -4.05
N ASN A 93 30.27 2.88 -3.52
CA ASN A 93 29.68 1.77 -4.27
C ASN A 93 28.26 2.05 -4.83
N GLY A 94 27.75 3.28 -4.65
CA GLY A 94 26.47 3.70 -5.20
C GLY A 94 25.25 3.48 -4.29
N LEU A 95 25.42 2.92 -3.09
CA LEU A 95 24.32 2.80 -2.13
C LEU A 95 23.88 4.20 -1.67
N GLN A 96 22.64 4.56 -1.96
CA GLN A 96 22.00 5.78 -1.45
C GLN A 96 21.47 5.53 -0.05
N VAL A 97 21.75 6.45 0.89
CA VAL A 97 21.28 6.37 2.27
C VAL A 97 20.47 7.61 2.59
N VAL A 98 19.32 7.40 3.24
CA VAL A 98 18.46 8.47 3.75
C VAL A 98 18.25 8.25 5.24
N VAL A 99 18.57 9.27 6.05
CA VAL A 99 18.37 9.25 7.50
C VAL A 99 17.28 10.26 7.86
N ILE A 100 16.27 9.79 8.57
CA ILE A 100 15.10 10.55 9.01
C ILE A 100 15.10 10.57 10.54
N PRO A 101 15.67 11.60 11.18
CA PRO A 101 15.74 11.68 12.64
C PRO A 101 14.35 11.83 13.27
N ASP A 102 14.06 10.98 14.25
CA ASP A 102 12.87 11.08 15.09
C ASP A 102 13.17 10.55 16.49
N ARG A 103 13.48 11.46 17.42
CA ARG A 103 13.93 11.11 18.77
C ARG A 103 12.79 10.96 19.80
N ARG A 104 11.53 10.86 19.35
CA ARG A 104 10.36 10.73 20.24
C ARG A 104 10.31 9.40 20.98
N THR A 105 10.91 8.36 20.42
CA THR A 105 10.97 7.01 21.01
C THR A 105 12.32 6.37 20.68
N PRO A 106 12.89 5.53 21.57
CA PRO A 106 14.22 4.91 21.39
C PRO A 106 14.15 3.69 20.45
N VAL A 107 13.53 3.87 19.30
CA VAL A 107 13.39 2.84 18.25
C VAL A 107 13.87 3.36 16.92
N VAL A 108 14.30 2.44 16.07
CA VAL A 108 14.73 2.71 14.71
C VAL A 108 14.03 1.76 13.76
N THR A 109 13.66 2.27 12.59
CA THR A 109 13.22 1.49 11.45
C THR A 109 14.29 1.56 10.38
N GLU A 110 14.91 0.44 10.07
CA GLU A 110 15.77 0.24 8.92
C GLU A 110 14.92 -0.35 7.78
N MET A 111 15.04 0.24 6.58
CA MET A 111 14.40 -0.28 5.36
C MET A 111 15.39 -0.26 4.22
N ILE A 112 15.68 -1.43 3.66
CA ILE A 112 16.43 -1.51 2.41
C ILE A 112 15.45 -1.70 1.25
N TRP A 113 15.67 -0.91 0.19
CA TRP A 113 14.82 -0.84 -1.00
C TRP A 113 15.64 -1.17 -2.22
N TYR A 114 15.28 -2.22 -2.93
CA TYR A 114 15.89 -2.55 -4.21
C TYR A 114 15.05 -1.98 -5.34
N LYS A 115 15.69 -1.30 -6.30
CA LYS A 115 15.06 -0.70 -7.49
C LYS A 115 14.73 -1.79 -8.51
N VAL A 116 13.99 -2.79 -8.09
CA VAL A 116 13.55 -3.94 -8.89
C VAL A 116 12.25 -4.50 -8.34
N GLY A 117 11.29 -4.75 -9.21
CA GLY A 117 9.99 -5.33 -8.87
C GLY A 117 9.46 -6.24 -9.98
N SER A 118 8.18 -6.57 -9.92
CA SER A 118 7.59 -7.50 -10.89
C SER A 118 7.64 -7.01 -12.34
N ALA A 119 7.73 -5.70 -12.57
CA ALA A 119 7.86 -5.16 -13.92
C ALA A 119 9.24 -5.39 -14.56
N ASP A 120 10.24 -5.79 -13.78
CA ASP A 120 11.60 -6.06 -14.24
C ASP A 120 11.85 -7.57 -14.52
N GLU A 121 10.84 -8.40 -14.32
CA GLU A 121 10.87 -9.84 -14.58
C GLU A 121 10.92 -10.15 -16.07
N THR A 122 11.58 -11.25 -16.42
CA THR A 122 11.57 -11.77 -17.79
C THR A 122 10.17 -12.30 -18.14
N PRO A 123 9.67 -12.07 -19.35
CA PRO A 123 8.42 -12.70 -19.80
C PRO A 123 8.43 -14.23 -19.63
N GLY A 124 7.35 -14.80 -19.10
CA GLY A 124 7.24 -16.23 -18.76
C GLY A 124 7.75 -16.61 -17.37
N LYS A 125 8.21 -15.64 -16.59
CA LYS A 125 8.73 -15.80 -15.22
C LYS A 125 8.07 -14.84 -14.23
N SER A 126 6.78 -14.54 -14.41
CA SER A 126 6.07 -13.64 -13.50
C SER A 126 5.94 -14.22 -12.10
N GLY A 127 6.02 -13.33 -11.11
CA GLY A 127 6.08 -13.70 -9.70
C GLY A 127 7.49 -13.96 -9.16
N LEU A 128 8.52 -13.87 -10.01
CA LEU A 128 9.90 -14.14 -9.62
C LEU A 128 10.42 -13.15 -8.57
N ALA A 129 10.07 -11.86 -8.69
CA ALA A 129 10.45 -10.84 -7.72
C ALA A 129 9.84 -11.11 -6.34
N HIS A 130 8.56 -11.47 -6.30
CA HIS A 130 7.85 -11.84 -5.08
C HIS A 130 8.34 -13.18 -4.50
N PHE A 131 8.59 -14.16 -5.36
CA PHE A 131 9.18 -15.44 -4.95
C PHE A 131 10.56 -15.25 -4.31
N LEU A 132 11.41 -14.38 -4.91
CA LEU A 132 12.71 -14.06 -4.31
C LEU A 132 12.54 -13.32 -2.98
N GLU A 133 11.53 -12.45 -2.81
CA GLU A 133 11.22 -11.83 -1.52
C GLU A 133 11.10 -12.89 -0.42
N HIS A 134 10.32 -13.95 -0.65
CA HIS A 134 10.18 -15.08 0.28
C HIS A 134 11.49 -15.80 0.52
N LEU A 135 12.25 -16.05 -0.54
CA LEU A 135 13.51 -16.79 -0.48
C LEU A 135 14.61 -16.02 0.26
N MET A 136 14.54 -14.69 0.33
CA MET A 136 15.48 -13.86 1.09
C MET A 136 15.46 -14.13 2.61
N PHE A 137 14.44 -14.81 3.12
CA PHE A 137 14.36 -15.26 4.52
C PHE A 137 14.93 -16.67 4.75
N LYS A 138 15.48 -17.32 3.71
CA LYS A 138 15.97 -18.71 3.78
C LYS A 138 17.44 -18.84 4.17
N GLY A 139 18.03 -17.75 4.68
CA GLY A 139 19.38 -17.75 5.25
C GLY A 139 20.50 -17.46 4.25
N THR A 140 21.68 -17.29 4.81
CA THR A 140 22.91 -17.00 4.12
C THR A 140 23.99 -18.02 4.48
N GLU A 141 25.19 -17.86 3.95
CA GLU A 141 26.34 -18.68 4.37
C GLU A 141 26.69 -18.47 5.85
N ARG A 142 26.55 -17.24 6.34
CA ARG A 142 26.91 -16.86 7.71
C ARG A 142 25.76 -17.07 8.70
N HIS A 143 24.54 -16.91 8.25
CA HIS A 143 23.34 -16.94 9.11
C HIS A 143 22.32 -17.98 8.60
N PRO A 144 22.12 -19.07 9.32
CA PRO A 144 21.18 -20.12 8.94
C PRO A 144 19.73 -19.62 8.92
N VAL A 145 18.88 -20.42 8.26
CA VAL A 145 17.44 -20.14 8.12
C VAL A 145 16.80 -19.79 9.47
N GLY A 146 16.13 -18.66 9.52
CA GLY A 146 15.37 -18.18 10.67
C GLY A 146 16.18 -17.45 11.74
N GLU A 147 17.52 -17.41 11.68
CA GLU A 147 18.33 -16.72 12.69
C GLU A 147 18.04 -15.23 12.73
N PHE A 148 17.94 -14.58 11.57
CA PHE A 148 17.60 -13.16 11.47
C PHE A 148 16.25 -12.88 12.15
N SER A 149 15.20 -13.57 11.71
CA SER A 149 13.84 -13.40 12.27
C SER A 149 13.78 -13.67 13.78
N GLN A 150 14.46 -14.72 14.26
CA GLN A 150 14.54 -15.00 15.69
C GLN A 150 15.28 -13.90 16.46
N THR A 151 16.31 -13.31 15.86
CA THR A 151 17.06 -12.21 16.48
C THR A 151 16.18 -10.96 16.58
N VAL A 152 15.45 -10.60 15.54
CA VAL A 152 14.48 -9.49 15.55
C VAL A 152 13.42 -9.71 16.63
N LEU A 153 12.83 -10.90 16.70
CA LEU A 153 11.82 -11.24 17.73
C LEU A 153 12.39 -11.19 19.14
N ARG A 154 13.61 -11.68 19.37
CA ARG A 154 14.27 -11.72 20.68
C ARG A 154 14.47 -10.33 21.27
N VAL A 155 14.71 -9.34 20.43
CA VAL A 155 14.88 -7.94 20.87
C VAL A 155 13.57 -7.14 20.91
N GLY A 156 12.42 -7.83 20.72
CA GLY A 156 11.10 -7.19 20.72
C GLY A 156 10.80 -6.38 19.45
N GLY A 157 11.55 -6.61 18.38
CA GLY A 157 11.35 -5.97 17.09
C GLY A 157 10.29 -6.65 16.23
N ASN A 158 10.05 -6.06 15.07
CA ASN A 158 9.29 -6.68 13.99
C ASN A 158 10.00 -6.47 12.65
N GLU A 159 9.76 -7.40 11.74
CA GLU A 159 10.27 -7.36 10.39
C GLU A 159 9.16 -7.71 9.39
N ASN A 160 9.33 -7.27 8.16
CA ASN A 160 8.53 -7.73 7.03
C ASN A 160 9.22 -7.33 5.71
N ALA A 161 8.62 -7.73 4.60
CA ALA A 161 9.02 -7.34 3.27
C ALA A 161 7.81 -7.01 2.41
N SER A 162 8.02 -6.39 1.27
CA SER A 162 6.99 -6.24 0.26
C SER A 162 7.58 -6.06 -1.13
N THR A 163 6.94 -6.69 -2.11
CA THR A 163 7.22 -6.52 -3.53
C THR A 163 6.11 -5.70 -4.18
N SER A 164 6.53 -4.74 -5.01
CA SER A 164 5.67 -3.93 -5.87
C SER A 164 6.05 -4.17 -7.35
N VAL A 165 5.40 -3.46 -8.25
CA VAL A 165 5.79 -3.46 -9.66
C VAL A 165 7.16 -2.84 -9.89
N ASP A 166 7.59 -1.87 -9.05
CA ASP A 166 8.80 -1.07 -9.24
C ASP A 166 9.92 -1.34 -8.24
N TYR A 167 9.62 -1.96 -7.13
CA TYR A 167 10.58 -2.16 -6.05
C TYR A 167 10.26 -3.41 -5.23
N THR A 168 11.29 -3.89 -4.52
CA THR A 168 11.17 -4.84 -3.41
C THR A 168 11.86 -4.23 -2.20
N ASN A 169 11.24 -4.28 -1.02
CA ASN A 169 11.83 -3.75 0.20
C ASN A 169 11.74 -4.75 1.35
N TYR A 170 12.68 -4.61 2.27
CA TYR A 170 12.76 -5.35 3.53
C TYR A 170 12.93 -4.35 4.65
N TYR A 171 12.30 -4.58 5.81
CA TYR A 171 12.47 -3.69 6.93
C TYR A 171 12.48 -4.41 8.28
N GLN A 172 13.20 -3.80 9.22
CA GLN A 172 13.20 -4.15 10.63
C GLN A 172 12.93 -2.89 11.46
N ARG A 173 12.06 -3.04 12.46
CA ARG A 173 11.85 -2.02 13.46
C ARG A 173 12.26 -2.58 14.80
N VAL A 174 13.30 -2.02 15.40
CA VAL A 174 13.98 -2.53 16.59
C VAL A 174 14.35 -1.39 17.55
N PRO A 175 14.71 -1.69 18.83
CA PRO A 175 15.41 -0.73 19.67
C PRO A 175 16.67 -0.21 18.98
N LYS A 176 17.02 1.05 19.16
CA LYS A 176 18.10 1.72 18.41
C LYS A 176 19.47 1.04 18.58
N GLU A 177 19.70 0.43 19.73
CA GLU A 177 20.93 -0.28 20.06
C GLU A 177 21.17 -1.49 19.16
N GLN A 178 20.11 -1.98 18.49
CA GLN A 178 20.15 -3.13 17.59
C GLN A 178 20.40 -2.74 16.12
N LEU A 179 20.45 -1.45 15.79
CA LEU A 179 20.62 -1.01 14.41
C LEU A 179 21.86 -1.60 13.73
N ALA A 180 23.00 -1.63 14.45
CA ALA A 180 24.24 -2.19 13.90
C ALA A 180 24.11 -3.67 13.55
N THR A 181 23.40 -4.43 14.37
CA THR A 181 23.11 -5.85 14.14
C THR A 181 22.19 -6.04 12.95
N MET A 182 21.14 -5.21 12.80
CA MET A 182 20.24 -5.30 11.64
C MET A 182 20.99 -4.98 10.34
N MET A 183 21.83 -3.95 10.34
CA MET A 183 22.67 -3.62 9.19
C MET A 183 23.63 -4.74 8.80
N GLU A 184 24.18 -5.47 9.78
CA GLU A 184 25.02 -6.63 9.50
C GLU A 184 24.25 -7.73 8.79
N PHE A 185 23.07 -8.08 9.28
CA PHE A 185 22.20 -9.08 8.65
C PHE A 185 21.77 -8.64 7.23
N GLU A 186 21.39 -7.37 7.05
CA GLU A 186 20.97 -6.87 5.74
C GLU A 186 22.12 -6.83 4.73
N ALA A 187 23.31 -6.43 5.15
CA ALA A 187 24.49 -6.43 4.31
C ALA A 187 24.91 -7.85 3.91
N ASP A 188 24.85 -8.79 4.85
CA ASP A 188 25.10 -10.19 4.58
C ASP A 188 24.06 -10.79 3.62
N ARG A 189 22.78 -10.52 3.84
CA ARG A 189 21.67 -10.96 2.97
C ARG A 189 21.76 -10.38 1.56
N MET A 190 22.31 -9.19 1.39
CA MET A 190 22.52 -8.58 0.06
C MET A 190 23.48 -9.38 -0.83
N THR A 191 24.41 -10.13 -0.25
CA THR A 191 25.48 -10.82 -1.01
C THR A 191 25.61 -12.30 -0.72
N GLY A 192 25.14 -12.76 0.44
CA GLY A 192 25.40 -14.09 0.98
C GLY A 192 24.26 -15.09 0.86
N LEU A 193 23.18 -14.78 0.16
CA LEU A 193 22.02 -15.66 0.04
C LEU A 193 22.39 -17.03 -0.51
N ILE A 194 22.05 -18.10 0.24
CA ILE A 194 22.21 -19.48 -0.19
C ILE A 194 20.83 -20.11 -0.33
N LEU A 195 20.57 -20.61 -1.53
CA LEU A 195 19.34 -21.31 -1.84
C LEU A 195 19.64 -22.78 -2.16
N LYS A 196 18.91 -23.67 -1.46
CA LYS A 196 18.91 -25.10 -1.72
C LYS A 196 17.52 -25.52 -2.15
N ASP A 197 17.42 -26.52 -3.01
CA ASP A 197 16.12 -27.00 -3.53
C ASP A 197 15.18 -27.44 -2.39
N GLU A 198 15.72 -27.99 -1.31
CA GLU A 198 14.96 -28.35 -0.10
C GLU A 198 14.23 -27.18 0.56
N ASN A 199 14.68 -25.93 0.34
CA ASN A 199 14.05 -24.72 0.85
C ASN A 199 13.24 -24.01 -0.25
N VAL A 200 13.69 -24.08 -1.51
CA VAL A 200 13.10 -23.34 -2.63
C VAL A 200 11.77 -23.96 -3.07
N LEU A 201 11.72 -25.28 -3.23
CA LEU A 201 10.51 -25.94 -3.73
C LEU A 201 9.32 -25.83 -2.75
N PRO A 202 9.49 -26.08 -1.43
CA PRO A 202 8.40 -25.84 -0.49
C PRO A 202 7.95 -24.38 -0.42
N GLU A 203 8.87 -23.42 -0.59
CA GLU A 203 8.50 -22.02 -0.56
C GLU A 203 7.72 -21.60 -1.81
N ARG A 204 8.02 -22.19 -2.97
CA ARG A 204 7.18 -22.02 -4.16
C ARG A 204 5.74 -22.50 -3.92
N ASP A 205 5.58 -23.62 -3.22
CA ASP A 205 4.25 -24.13 -2.87
C ASP A 205 3.53 -23.20 -1.88
N VAL A 206 4.27 -22.53 -0.98
CA VAL A 206 3.74 -21.46 -0.10
C VAL A 206 3.23 -20.28 -0.94
N VAL A 207 3.99 -19.82 -1.94
CA VAL A 207 3.56 -18.73 -2.83
C VAL A 207 2.33 -19.13 -3.67
N LEU A 208 2.25 -20.38 -4.13
CA LEU A 208 1.06 -20.90 -4.83
C LEU A 208 -0.16 -20.92 -3.91
N GLU A 209 0.00 -21.30 -2.64
CA GLU A 209 -1.10 -21.25 -1.68
C GLU A 209 -1.50 -19.81 -1.34
N GLU A 210 -0.55 -18.90 -1.28
CA GLU A 210 -0.83 -17.47 -1.14
C GLU A 210 -1.61 -16.93 -2.34
N TYR A 211 -1.26 -17.33 -3.57
CA TYR A 211 -2.04 -17.02 -4.77
C TYR A 211 -3.49 -17.54 -4.63
N ASN A 212 -3.65 -18.78 -4.17
CA ASN A 212 -4.98 -19.34 -3.94
C ASN A 212 -5.80 -18.50 -2.95
N MET A 213 -5.19 -18.13 -1.81
CA MET A 213 -5.86 -17.33 -0.78
C MET A 213 -6.16 -15.90 -1.24
N ARG A 214 -5.20 -15.24 -1.89
CA ARG A 214 -5.31 -13.81 -2.24
C ARG A 214 -6.06 -13.56 -3.54
N VAL A 215 -5.91 -14.44 -4.53
CA VAL A 215 -6.44 -14.24 -5.88
C VAL A 215 -7.51 -15.26 -6.23
N ALA A 216 -7.19 -16.57 -6.31
CA ALA A 216 -8.10 -17.57 -6.84
C ALA A 216 -9.42 -17.67 -6.04
N ASN A 217 -9.35 -17.51 -4.72
CA ASN A 217 -10.50 -17.54 -3.83
C ASN A 217 -11.17 -16.16 -3.62
N ASN A 218 -10.67 -15.11 -4.26
CA ASN A 218 -11.20 -13.76 -4.13
C ASN A 218 -11.67 -13.22 -5.50
N PRO A 219 -12.99 -13.18 -5.77
CA PRO A 219 -13.51 -12.69 -7.04
C PRO A 219 -13.09 -11.25 -7.38
N ASP A 220 -12.98 -10.37 -6.38
CA ASP A 220 -12.52 -9.00 -6.57
C ASP A 220 -11.06 -8.94 -7.06
N ALA A 221 -10.19 -9.74 -6.48
CA ALA A 221 -8.78 -9.82 -6.87
C ALA A 221 -8.62 -10.40 -8.28
N ARG A 222 -9.40 -11.46 -8.60
CA ARG A 222 -9.44 -12.03 -9.95
C ARG A 222 -9.89 -11.04 -11.00
N LEU A 223 -10.94 -10.26 -10.72
CA LEU A 223 -11.37 -9.20 -11.63
C LEU A 223 -10.28 -8.14 -11.80
N ASN A 224 -9.65 -7.72 -10.70
CA ASN A 224 -8.57 -6.72 -10.76
C ASN A 224 -7.37 -7.19 -11.59
N GLU A 225 -6.96 -8.45 -11.44
CA GLU A 225 -5.92 -9.08 -12.25
C GLU A 225 -6.24 -8.99 -13.75
N GLN A 226 -7.46 -9.33 -14.15
CA GLN A 226 -7.92 -9.24 -15.54
C GLN A 226 -8.05 -7.80 -16.05
N ILE A 227 -8.45 -6.86 -15.19
CA ILE A 227 -8.51 -5.44 -15.55
C ILE A 227 -7.10 -4.90 -15.79
N MET A 228 -6.13 -5.22 -14.94
CA MET A 228 -4.74 -4.75 -15.11
C MET A 228 -4.13 -5.34 -16.39
N ALA A 229 -4.33 -6.61 -16.68
CA ALA A 229 -3.91 -7.24 -17.92
C ALA A 229 -4.57 -6.62 -19.16
N ALA A 230 -5.81 -6.15 -19.03
CA ALA A 230 -6.50 -5.44 -20.11
C ALA A 230 -6.09 -3.95 -20.21
N LEU A 231 -5.69 -3.31 -19.12
CA LEU A 231 -5.27 -1.89 -19.11
C LEU A 231 -3.93 -1.70 -19.79
N TYR A 232 -2.99 -2.62 -19.56
CA TYR A 232 -1.65 -2.57 -20.11
C TYR A 232 -1.49 -3.64 -21.21
N LEU A 233 -1.44 -3.21 -22.47
CA LEU A 233 -1.27 -4.11 -23.63
C LEU A 233 0.18 -4.58 -23.80
N ASN A 234 1.12 -3.75 -23.47
CA ASN A 234 2.55 -4.00 -23.71
C ASN A 234 3.41 -3.75 -22.47
N HIS A 235 2.99 -2.86 -21.59
CA HIS A 235 3.75 -2.52 -20.41
C HIS A 235 3.66 -3.63 -19.34
N PRO A 236 4.77 -3.98 -18.67
CA PRO A 236 4.79 -5.08 -17.69
C PRO A 236 3.95 -4.84 -16.43
N TYR A 237 3.40 -3.65 -16.20
CA TYR A 237 2.43 -3.41 -15.13
C TYR A 237 1.10 -4.18 -15.31
N GLY A 238 0.86 -4.75 -16.48
CA GLY A 238 -0.26 -5.67 -16.71
C GLY A 238 -0.09 -7.05 -16.08
N ARG A 239 1.11 -7.39 -15.59
CA ARG A 239 1.38 -8.66 -14.92
C ARG A 239 1.13 -8.54 -13.41
N PRO A 240 0.48 -9.53 -12.78
CA PRO A 240 0.28 -9.51 -11.33
C PRO A 240 1.62 -9.60 -10.58
N VAL A 241 1.77 -8.86 -9.49
CA VAL A 241 2.99 -8.88 -8.68
C VAL A 241 3.26 -10.26 -8.11
N ILE A 242 2.22 -10.98 -7.67
CA ILE A 242 2.35 -12.36 -7.19
C ILE A 242 2.72 -13.35 -8.31
N GLY A 243 2.50 -12.97 -9.57
CA GLY A 243 2.72 -13.79 -10.75
C GLY A 243 1.47 -14.50 -11.25
N TRP A 244 1.53 -14.97 -12.50
CA TRP A 244 0.52 -15.89 -13.06
C TRP A 244 0.72 -17.28 -12.48
N HIS A 245 -0.34 -17.94 -12.04
CA HIS A 245 -0.29 -19.25 -11.40
C HIS A 245 0.58 -20.27 -12.18
N GLN A 246 0.36 -20.40 -13.49
CA GLN A 246 1.09 -21.32 -14.35
C GLN A 246 2.57 -20.97 -14.58
N GLU A 247 2.97 -19.74 -14.26
CA GLU A 247 4.38 -19.31 -14.31
C GLU A 247 5.04 -19.54 -12.96
N ILE A 248 4.35 -19.27 -11.86
CA ILE A 248 4.85 -19.55 -10.49
C ILE A 248 5.19 -21.04 -10.35
N GLU A 249 4.34 -21.96 -10.86
CA GLU A 249 4.59 -23.42 -10.82
C GLU A 249 5.94 -23.84 -11.41
N LYS A 250 6.51 -23.01 -12.30
CA LYS A 250 7.74 -23.31 -13.05
C LYS A 250 8.97 -22.59 -12.53
N LEU A 251 8.80 -21.69 -11.56
CA LEU A 251 9.93 -20.97 -10.96
C LEU A 251 10.82 -21.95 -10.20
N ASP A 252 12.12 -21.77 -10.34
CA ASP A 252 13.11 -22.61 -9.72
C ASP A 252 14.23 -21.79 -9.02
N ARG A 253 15.19 -22.51 -8.45
CA ARG A 253 16.34 -21.93 -7.75
C ARG A 253 17.23 -21.11 -8.69
N GLU A 254 17.45 -21.60 -9.89
CA GLU A 254 18.31 -20.95 -10.88
C GLU A 254 17.73 -19.61 -11.31
N ASP A 255 16.41 -19.54 -11.51
CA ASP A 255 15.68 -18.30 -11.80
C ASP A 255 15.86 -17.28 -10.66
N ALA A 256 15.63 -17.73 -9.42
CA ALA A 256 15.76 -16.88 -8.25
C ALA A 256 17.19 -16.36 -8.05
N LEU A 257 18.20 -17.23 -8.18
CA LEU A 257 19.60 -16.84 -8.05
C LEU A 257 20.06 -15.92 -9.19
N ALA A 258 19.58 -16.14 -10.42
CA ALA A 258 19.90 -15.26 -11.55
C ALA A 258 19.34 -13.84 -11.33
N PHE A 259 18.11 -13.75 -10.85
CA PHE A 259 17.44 -12.48 -10.53
C PHE A 259 18.14 -11.78 -9.36
N TYR A 260 18.44 -12.50 -8.28
CA TYR A 260 19.19 -12.00 -7.13
C TYR A 260 20.54 -11.40 -7.53
N ARG A 261 21.39 -12.18 -8.24
CA ARG A 261 22.73 -11.74 -8.68
C ARG A 261 22.69 -10.53 -9.61
N ARG A 262 21.60 -10.39 -10.37
CA ARG A 262 21.43 -9.28 -11.31
C ARG A 262 21.06 -7.99 -10.61
N PHE A 263 20.21 -8.02 -9.60
CA PHE A 263 19.53 -6.83 -9.11
C PHE A 263 19.84 -6.45 -7.65
N TYR A 264 20.30 -7.40 -6.81
CA TYR A 264 20.56 -7.15 -5.40
C TYR A 264 22.01 -6.69 -5.22
N ALA A 265 22.21 -5.37 -5.28
CA ALA A 265 23.51 -4.74 -5.18
C ALA A 265 23.38 -3.30 -4.64
N PRO A 266 24.44 -2.74 -4.04
CA PRO A 266 24.40 -1.41 -3.44
C PRO A 266 23.95 -0.30 -4.40
N ASN A 267 24.44 -0.28 -5.64
CA ASN A 267 24.08 0.73 -6.64
C ASN A 267 22.65 0.59 -7.18
N ASN A 268 21.93 -0.47 -6.82
CA ASN A 268 20.50 -0.66 -7.10
C ASN A 268 19.66 -0.57 -5.83
N ALA A 269 20.22 -0.12 -4.71
CA ALA A 269 19.56 -0.08 -3.43
C ALA A 269 19.50 1.33 -2.85
N ILE A 270 18.49 1.55 -1.99
CA ILE A 270 18.34 2.72 -1.14
C ILE A 270 18.12 2.21 0.28
N LEU A 271 18.93 2.68 1.22
CA LEU A 271 18.79 2.38 2.63
C LEU A 271 18.14 3.58 3.33
N VAL A 272 16.94 3.39 3.86
CA VAL A 272 16.22 4.41 4.62
C VAL A 272 16.23 4.02 6.09
N ILE A 273 16.72 4.93 6.94
CA ILE A 273 16.80 4.74 8.39
C ILE A 273 16.03 5.86 9.07
N ALA A 274 14.96 5.50 9.76
CA ALA A 274 14.08 6.46 10.44
C ALA A 274 13.98 6.11 11.93
N GLY A 275 14.20 7.11 12.80
CA GLY A 275 14.10 6.90 14.25
C GLY A 275 15.08 7.70 15.08
N ASP A 276 15.39 7.19 16.27
CA ASP A 276 16.28 7.85 17.25
C ASP A 276 17.76 7.77 16.85
N VAL A 277 18.07 8.32 15.69
CA VAL A 277 19.41 8.38 15.12
C VAL A 277 19.59 9.66 14.30
N ASP A 278 20.84 10.02 14.03
CA ASP A 278 21.20 11.04 13.05
C ASP A 278 22.23 10.53 12.03
N ALA A 279 22.52 11.34 11.02
CA ALA A 279 23.40 10.95 9.92
C ALA A 279 24.87 10.72 10.38
N ALA A 280 25.32 11.41 11.44
CA ALA A 280 26.67 11.24 11.98
C ALA A 280 26.83 9.89 12.68
N GLU A 281 25.78 9.43 13.39
CA GLU A 281 25.73 8.12 14.04
C GLU A 281 25.62 6.99 13.00
N VAL A 282 24.78 7.17 11.96
CA VAL A 282 24.46 6.16 10.96
C VAL A 282 25.58 5.94 9.95
N ARG A 283 26.25 7.01 9.46
CA ARG A 283 27.24 6.92 8.39
C ARG A 283 28.35 5.90 8.66
N PRO A 284 29.05 5.88 9.83
CA PRO A 284 30.10 4.90 10.07
C PRO A 284 29.59 3.45 10.16
N LEU A 285 28.34 3.26 10.57
CA LEU A 285 27.71 1.92 10.57
C LEU A 285 27.45 1.42 9.16
N VAL A 286 26.91 2.28 8.29
CA VAL A 286 26.66 1.95 6.88
C VAL A 286 27.96 1.71 6.13
N GLU A 287 28.97 2.57 6.31
CA GLU A 287 30.30 2.41 5.68
C GLU A 287 30.96 1.09 6.08
N ARG A 288 30.86 0.69 7.34
CA ARG A 288 31.40 -0.57 7.85
C ARG A 288 30.70 -1.80 7.25
N ASN A 289 29.38 -1.79 7.18
CA ASN A 289 28.60 -2.97 6.79
C ASN A 289 28.45 -3.09 5.27
N PHE A 290 28.20 -1.97 4.57
CA PHE A 290 27.89 -1.97 3.15
C PHE A 290 29.04 -1.44 2.28
N GLY A 291 30.00 -0.70 2.84
CA GLY A 291 31.01 0.03 2.06
C GLY A 291 31.93 -0.84 1.23
N SER A 292 32.22 -2.07 1.67
CA SER A 292 33.07 -3.03 0.96
C SER A 292 32.32 -3.87 -0.10
N ILE A 293 30.99 -3.84 -0.11
CA ILE A 293 30.19 -4.59 -1.07
C ILE A 293 30.36 -3.95 -2.46
N PRO A 294 30.77 -4.71 -3.50
CA PRO A 294 30.99 -4.14 -4.80
C PRO A 294 29.70 -3.74 -5.50
N ALA A 295 29.76 -2.65 -6.28
CA ALA A 295 28.68 -2.29 -7.19
C ALA A 295 28.52 -3.34 -8.29
N GLN A 296 27.29 -3.55 -8.76
CA GLN A 296 26.99 -4.41 -9.91
C GLN A 296 27.05 -3.58 -11.21
N PRO A 297 28.10 -3.77 -12.05
CA PRO A 297 28.30 -2.92 -13.23
C PRO A 297 27.23 -3.12 -14.32
N ALA A 298 26.54 -4.26 -14.31
CA ALA A 298 25.50 -4.56 -15.30
C ALA A 298 24.15 -3.85 -15.02
N ILE A 299 24.00 -3.16 -13.88
CA ILE A 299 22.79 -2.40 -13.56
C ILE A 299 22.81 -1.09 -14.37
N PRO A 300 21.82 -0.86 -15.23
CA PRO A 300 21.74 0.38 -16.00
C PRO A 300 21.41 1.57 -15.10
N ALA A 301 21.98 2.73 -15.39
CA ALA A 301 21.68 3.97 -14.67
C ALA A 301 20.19 4.37 -14.73
N ARG A 302 19.51 3.95 -15.79
CA ARG A 302 18.07 4.13 -15.99
C ARG A 302 17.42 2.81 -16.37
N ARG A 303 16.32 2.46 -15.69
CA ARG A 303 15.46 1.34 -16.09
C ARG A 303 14.70 1.71 -17.36
N VAL A 304 14.79 0.85 -18.37
CA VAL A 304 14.06 1.02 -19.64
C VAL A 304 13.13 -0.18 -19.79
N ARG A 305 11.85 0.10 -19.95
CA ARG A 305 10.79 -0.89 -20.10
C ARG A 305 10.01 -0.68 -21.41
N PRO A 306 9.33 -1.71 -21.94
CA PRO A 306 8.37 -1.53 -23.02
C PRO A 306 7.35 -0.47 -22.65
N GLN A 307 7.11 0.48 -23.55
CA GLN A 307 6.15 1.55 -23.30
C GLN A 307 4.74 1.14 -23.70
N GLU A 308 3.75 1.61 -22.96
CA GLU A 308 2.34 1.37 -23.26
C GLU A 308 1.90 2.23 -24.45
N PRO A 309 1.26 1.67 -25.48
CA PRO A 309 0.69 2.45 -26.56
C PRO A 309 -0.47 3.30 -26.05
N THR A 310 -0.70 4.46 -26.68
CA THR A 310 -1.85 5.29 -26.34
C THR A 310 -3.15 4.52 -26.56
N PRO A 311 -4.04 4.39 -25.56
CA PRO A 311 -5.30 3.68 -25.71
C PRO A 311 -6.18 4.33 -26.78
N ALA A 312 -6.68 3.51 -27.73
CA ALA A 312 -7.51 3.97 -28.84
C ALA A 312 -9.01 3.68 -28.63
N ALA A 313 -9.36 2.71 -27.77
CA ALA A 313 -10.74 2.31 -27.51
C ALA A 313 -10.92 1.89 -26.05
N PRO A 314 -12.12 2.10 -25.47
CA PRO A 314 -12.43 1.55 -24.14
C PRO A 314 -12.50 0.03 -24.19
N ARG A 315 -12.15 -0.61 -23.09
CA ARG A 315 -12.22 -2.07 -22.94
C ARG A 315 -13.08 -2.42 -21.74
N THR A 316 -13.67 -3.61 -21.78
CA THR A 316 -14.56 -4.11 -20.73
C THR A 316 -14.14 -5.51 -20.34
N VAL A 317 -14.17 -5.78 -19.03
CA VAL A 317 -13.96 -7.10 -18.44
C VAL A 317 -15.13 -7.41 -17.53
N THR A 318 -15.76 -8.58 -17.70
CA THR A 318 -16.84 -9.02 -16.80
C THR A 318 -16.45 -10.35 -16.17
N LEU A 319 -16.49 -10.40 -14.84
CA LEU A 319 -16.30 -11.61 -14.07
C LEU A 319 -17.61 -11.97 -13.36
N ALA A 320 -18.17 -13.14 -13.69
CA ALA A 320 -19.28 -13.74 -12.97
C ALA A 320 -18.75 -14.82 -12.03
N ASP A 321 -19.12 -14.74 -10.75
CA ASP A 321 -18.71 -15.71 -9.74
C ASP A 321 -19.85 -15.90 -8.72
N PRO A 322 -20.23 -17.16 -8.37
CA PRO A 322 -21.33 -17.43 -7.45
C PRO A 322 -21.08 -16.91 -6.01
N ARG A 323 -19.80 -16.67 -5.65
CA ARG A 323 -19.40 -16.14 -4.33
C ARG A 323 -19.61 -14.64 -4.19
N VAL A 324 -19.95 -13.93 -5.29
CA VAL A 324 -20.19 -12.49 -5.24
C VAL A 324 -21.48 -12.18 -4.52
N GLU A 325 -21.37 -11.52 -3.37
CA GLU A 325 -22.52 -11.04 -2.61
C GLU A 325 -22.90 -9.61 -3.01
N GLN A 326 -21.90 -8.76 -3.19
CA GLN A 326 -22.07 -7.37 -3.59
C GLN A 326 -21.45 -7.15 -4.97
N PRO A 327 -22.26 -6.95 -6.03
CA PRO A 327 -21.76 -6.55 -7.33
C PRO A 327 -20.99 -5.23 -7.28
N SER A 328 -19.98 -5.08 -8.11
CA SER A 328 -19.16 -3.86 -8.15
C SER A 328 -18.73 -3.51 -9.56
N LEU A 329 -18.53 -2.21 -9.80
CA LEU A 329 -17.96 -1.63 -11.00
C LEU A 329 -16.63 -0.97 -10.64
N ARG A 330 -15.60 -1.20 -11.46
CA ARG A 330 -14.30 -0.53 -11.36
C ARG A 330 -13.88 -0.06 -12.74
N ARG A 331 -13.56 1.23 -12.86
CA ARG A 331 -13.05 1.80 -14.11
C ARG A 331 -11.68 2.40 -13.85
N TYR A 332 -10.69 1.90 -14.59
CA TYR A 332 -9.31 2.37 -14.52
C TYR A 332 -8.95 3.13 -15.79
N TYR A 333 -8.38 4.30 -15.63
CA TYR A 333 -7.86 5.13 -16.71
C TYR A 333 -6.34 5.09 -16.68
N LEU A 334 -5.72 4.92 -17.84
CA LEU A 334 -4.26 5.03 -17.96
C LEU A 334 -3.87 6.51 -17.94
N VAL A 335 -3.08 6.88 -16.94
CA VAL A 335 -2.68 8.26 -16.65
C VAL A 335 -1.17 8.34 -16.38
N PRO A 336 -0.51 9.51 -16.46
CA PRO A 336 0.89 9.62 -16.07
C PRO A 336 1.06 9.47 -14.56
N SER A 337 2.23 8.96 -14.15
CA SER A 337 2.71 9.01 -12.77
C SER A 337 3.38 10.36 -12.47
N ALA A 338 3.82 10.58 -11.23
CA ALA A 338 4.56 11.78 -10.86
C ALA A 338 5.89 11.95 -11.63
N THR A 339 6.49 10.83 -12.08
CA THR A 339 7.73 10.81 -12.87
C THR A 339 7.51 10.97 -14.38
N THR A 340 6.31 10.71 -14.88
CA THR A 340 5.99 10.78 -16.31
C THR A 340 5.05 11.92 -16.67
N ALA A 341 4.48 12.60 -15.67
CA ALA A 341 3.58 13.74 -15.83
C ALA A 341 4.33 15.02 -16.26
N ALA A 342 3.64 15.90 -16.97
CA ALA A 342 4.11 17.27 -17.12
C ALA A 342 4.07 18.02 -15.78
N ALA A 343 4.80 19.14 -15.69
CA ALA A 343 4.88 19.93 -14.46
C ALA A 343 3.48 20.31 -13.95
N GLY A 344 3.19 20.00 -12.67
CA GLY A 344 1.92 20.27 -12.00
C GLY A 344 0.78 19.30 -12.33
N GLU A 345 0.91 18.45 -13.35
CA GLU A 345 -0.16 17.56 -13.80
C GLU A 345 -0.45 16.42 -12.80
N SER A 346 0.59 15.83 -12.20
CA SER A 346 0.41 14.82 -11.16
C SER A 346 -0.28 15.38 -9.91
N ALA A 347 0.11 16.58 -9.45
CA ALA A 347 -0.56 17.24 -8.33
C ALA A 347 -2.03 17.56 -8.64
N ALA A 348 -2.34 17.94 -9.88
CA ALA A 348 -3.72 18.14 -10.31
C ALA A 348 -4.53 16.83 -10.31
N LEU A 349 -3.91 15.70 -10.67
CA LEU A 349 -4.53 14.36 -10.59
C LEU A 349 -4.72 13.90 -9.13
N ASP A 350 -3.80 14.22 -8.21
CA ASP A 350 -3.96 13.97 -6.77
C ASP A 350 -5.20 14.72 -6.23
N VAL A 351 -5.30 16.04 -6.56
CA VAL A 351 -6.45 16.87 -6.15
C VAL A 351 -7.74 16.39 -6.81
N LEU A 352 -7.71 15.99 -8.07
CA LEU A 352 -8.86 15.44 -8.80
C LEU A 352 -9.39 14.17 -8.14
N ALA A 353 -8.50 13.26 -7.77
CA ALA A 353 -8.88 12.00 -7.11
C ALA A 353 -9.53 12.26 -5.75
N GLN A 354 -8.98 13.18 -4.97
CA GLN A 354 -9.51 13.58 -3.68
C GLN A 354 -10.90 14.24 -3.81
N LEU A 355 -11.05 15.14 -4.79
CA LEU A 355 -12.32 15.82 -5.08
C LEU A 355 -13.41 14.85 -5.51
N MET A 356 -13.06 13.90 -6.40
CA MET A 356 -14.02 12.96 -6.97
C MET A 356 -14.42 11.86 -6.00
N GLY A 357 -13.50 11.35 -5.18
CA GLY A 357 -13.76 10.07 -4.53
C GLY A 357 -13.33 9.89 -3.08
N SER A 358 -12.82 10.91 -2.40
CA SER A 358 -12.41 10.78 -0.99
C SER A 358 -13.46 11.31 -0.01
N GLY A 359 -14.03 10.38 0.77
CA GLY A 359 -14.99 10.69 1.83
C GLY A 359 -16.40 11.05 1.33
N SER A 360 -17.29 11.32 2.29
CA SER A 360 -18.74 11.54 2.05
C SER A 360 -19.07 12.84 1.29
N ASN A 361 -18.13 13.79 1.26
CA ASN A 361 -18.30 15.07 0.56
C ASN A 361 -17.71 15.05 -0.87
N SER A 362 -17.19 13.91 -1.33
CA SER A 362 -16.69 13.76 -2.69
C SER A 362 -17.82 13.73 -3.71
N TYR A 363 -17.54 14.15 -4.93
CA TYR A 363 -18.56 14.32 -5.96
C TYR A 363 -19.23 13.01 -6.35
N LEU A 364 -18.48 11.92 -6.48
CA LEU A 364 -19.06 10.60 -6.79
C LEU A 364 -19.92 10.06 -5.65
N TYR A 365 -19.42 10.20 -4.40
CA TYR A 365 -20.19 9.73 -3.25
C TYR A 365 -21.51 10.50 -3.11
N ARG A 366 -21.47 11.82 -3.23
CA ARG A 366 -22.69 12.63 -3.19
C ARG A 366 -23.66 12.25 -4.31
N ALA A 367 -23.19 12.20 -5.54
CA ALA A 367 -24.03 11.93 -6.69
C ALA A 367 -24.68 10.53 -6.66
N LEU A 368 -23.91 9.49 -6.22
CA LEU A 368 -24.35 8.09 -6.28
C LEU A 368 -24.96 7.55 -4.99
N VAL A 369 -24.57 8.11 -3.83
CA VAL A 369 -24.97 7.56 -2.53
C VAL A 369 -25.96 8.47 -1.81
N VAL A 370 -25.81 9.80 -1.94
CA VAL A 370 -26.62 10.80 -1.23
C VAL A 370 -27.77 11.31 -2.10
N ASP A 371 -27.44 11.97 -3.23
CA ASP A 371 -28.40 12.70 -4.05
C ASP A 371 -29.26 11.74 -4.91
N LYS A 372 -28.61 10.75 -5.52
CA LYS A 372 -29.27 9.64 -6.23
C LYS A 372 -28.81 8.33 -5.55
N PRO A 373 -29.61 7.76 -4.64
CA PRO A 373 -29.16 6.60 -3.86
C PRO A 373 -29.11 5.30 -4.69
N LEU A 374 -28.28 5.32 -5.76
CA LEU A 374 -28.07 4.21 -6.70
C LEU A 374 -26.98 3.24 -6.22
N ALA A 375 -26.05 3.70 -5.38
CA ALA A 375 -24.93 2.88 -4.90
C ALA A 375 -24.85 2.86 -3.37
N VAL A 376 -24.20 1.84 -2.82
CA VAL A 376 -23.86 1.75 -1.39
C VAL A 376 -22.49 2.39 -1.10
N SER A 377 -21.64 2.48 -2.13
CA SER A 377 -20.33 3.15 -2.04
C SER A 377 -19.90 3.67 -3.40
N ALA A 378 -19.12 4.75 -3.40
CA ALA A 378 -18.44 5.27 -4.57
C ALA A 378 -17.12 5.91 -4.14
N SER A 379 -16.05 5.75 -4.93
CA SER A 379 -14.74 6.31 -4.64
C SER A 379 -13.92 6.56 -5.90
N ALA A 380 -12.87 7.37 -5.77
CA ALA A 380 -11.82 7.51 -6.77
C ALA A 380 -10.46 7.55 -6.10
N SER A 381 -9.42 7.14 -6.82
CA SER A 381 -8.04 7.18 -6.35
C SER A 381 -7.06 7.35 -7.51
N TYR A 382 -5.87 7.87 -7.21
CA TYR A 382 -4.78 7.99 -8.16
C TYR A 382 -3.48 7.47 -7.53
N SER A 383 -2.74 6.67 -8.28
CA SER A 383 -1.46 6.08 -7.85
C SER A 383 -0.29 6.89 -8.41
N SER A 384 0.06 8.02 -7.77
CA SER A 384 1.07 8.94 -8.30
C SER A 384 2.50 8.38 -8.26
N ILE A 385 2.84 7.56 -7.26
CA ILE A 385 4.20 7.03 -7.05
C ILE A 385 4.39 5.76 -7.88
N SER A 386 4.86 5.91 -9.09
CA SER A 386 5.22 4.84 -10.03
C SER A 386 6.31 5.32 -10.98
N LEU A 387 7.15 4.42 -11.48
CA LEU A 387 8.21 4.76 -12.43
C LEU A 387 7.65 5.11 -13.81
N ASP A 388 6.62 4.41 -14.24
CA ASP A 388 6.00 4.51 -15.57
C ASP A 388 4.53 4.96 -15.46
N PRO A 389 3.81 5.19 -16.59
CA PRO A 389 2.40 5.55 -16.56
C PRO A 389 1.56 4.58 -15.73
N THR A 390 0.66 5.14 -14.95
CA THR A 390 -0.08 4.48 -13.89
C THR A 390 -1.60 4.59 -14.10
N GLN A 391 -2.38 4.39 -13.04
CA GLN A 391 -3.83 4.39 -13.12
C GLN A 391 -4.50 5.43 -12.23
N PHE A 392 -5.61 5.99 -12.77
CA PHE A 392 -6.65 6.65 -12.00
C PHE A 392 -7.87 5.72 -11.96
N ALA A 393 -8.33 5.38 -10.77
CA ALA A 393 -9.41 4.42 -10.56
C ALA A 393 -10.69 5.13 -10.09
N VAL A 394 -11.84 4.69 -10.62
CA VAL A 394 -13.18 5.01 -10.12
C VAL A 394 -13.87 3.70 -9.80
N SER A 395 -14.51 3.60 -8.64
CA SER A 395 -15.25 2.42 -8.24
C SER A 395 -16.61 2.77 -7.64
N ALA A 396 -17.59 1.89 -7.85
CA ALA A 396 -18.91 1.99 -7.24
C ALA A 396 -19.50 0.59 -7.01
N ALA A 397 -20.28 0.44 -5.94
CA ALA A 397 -21.07 -0.76 -5.66
C ALA A 397 -22.56 -0.42 -5.76
N PRO A 398 -23.28 -0.89 -6.79
CA PRO A 398 -24.71 -0.61 -6.97
C PRO A 398 -25.55 -1.16 -5.81
N LYS A 399 -26.66 -0.50 -5.50
CA LYS A 399 -27.70 -1.09 -4.63
C LYS A 399 -28.40 -2.26 -5.32
N PRO A 400 -28.97 -3.20 -4.57
CA PRO A 400 -29.79 -4.27 -5.15
C PRO A 400 -30.86 -3.72 -6.11
N GLY A 401 -30.94 -4.29 -7.31
CA GLY A 401 -31.91 -3.89 -8.34
C GLY A 401 -31.50 -2.69 -9.20
N VAL A 402 -30.38 -2.02 -8.91
CA VAL A 402 -29.82 -0.94 -9.72
C VAL A 402 -28.88 -1.52 -10.77
N SER A 403 -29.02 -1.11 -12.03
CA SER A 403 -28.17 -1.57 -13.11
C SER A 403 -26.81 -0.84 -13.13
N PHE A 404 -25.78 -1.50 -13.66
CA PHE A 404 -24.49 -0.85 -13.88
C PHE A 404 -24.60 0.33 -14.87
N THR A 405 -25.50 0.26 -15.85
CA THR A 405 -25.72 1.34 -16.82
C THR A 405 -26.16 2.63 -16.13
N GLU A 406 -27.10 2.54 -15.16
CA GLU A 406 -27.53 3.71 -14.38
C GLU A 406 -26.38 4.32 -13.57
N VAL A 407 -25.58 3.47 -12.92
CA VAL A 407 -24.41 3.93 -12.15
C VAL A 407 -23.35 4.56 -13.05
N GLU A 408 -23.07 3.96 -14.22
CA GLU A 408 -22.12 4.51 -15.20
C GLU A 408 -22.56 5.85 -15.74
N GLN A 409 -23.84 6.04 -16.04
CA GLN A 409 -24.37 7.31 -16.51
C GLN A 409 -24.12 8.44 -15.50
N VAL A 410 -24.27 8.15 -14.21
CA VAL A 410 -23.97 9.14 -13.16
C VAL A 410 -22.46 9.38 -13.04
N ILE A 411 -21.62 8.33 -13.09
CA ILE A 411 -20.15 8.48 -13.10
C ILE A 411 -19.71 9.33 -14.28
N ASP A 412 -20.19 9.02 -15.48
CA ASP A 412 -19.84 9.75 -16.71
C ASP A 412 -20.33 11.21 -16.64
N GLY A 413 -21.51 11.45 -16.04
CA GLY A 413 -22.03 12.79 -15.76
C GLY A 413 -21.15 13.60 -14.81
N VAL A 414 -20.71 13.01 -13.71
CA VAL A 414 -19.80 13.67 -12.74
C VAL A 414 -18.44 13.99 -13.38
N ILE A 415 -17.89 13.07 -14.16
CA ILE A 415 -16.64 13.30 -14.88
C ILE A 415 -16.79 14.44 -15.89
N ALA A 416 -17.90 14.45 -16.65
CA ALA A 416 -18.20 15.51 -17.63
C ALA A 416 -18.38 16.87 -16.93
N GLU A 417 -19.06 16.92 -15.79
CA GLU A 417 -19.24 18.14 -15.01
C GLU A 417 -17.90 18.72 -14.55
N VAL A 418 -17.03 17.90 -13.95
CA VAL A 418 -15.69 18.34 -13.52
C VAL A 418 -14.83 18.79 -14.71
N ALA A 419 -14.97 18.13 -15.86
CA ALA A 419 -14.22 18.47 -17.07
C ALA A 419 -14.70 19.77 -17.76
N GLN A 420 -15.98 20.13 -17.63
CA GLN A 420 -16.59 21.23 -18.40
C GLN A 420 -16.88 22.48 -17.57
N ASN A 421 -17.20 22.30 -16.27
CA ASN A 421 -17.64 23.38 -15.41
C ASN A 421 -16.55 23.85 -14.43
N PRO A 422 -16.61 25.09 -13.94
CA PRO A 422 -15.72 25.58 -12.91
C PRO A 422 -15.89 24.78 -11.59
N ILE A 423 -14.78 24.36 -11.01
CA ILE A 423 -14.76 23.73 -9.67
C ILE A 423 -15.00 24.82 -8.63
N ARG A 424 -15.87 24.57 -7.66
CA ARG A 424 -16.13 25.53 -6.58
C ARG A 424 -14.87 25.74 -5.74
N ALA A 425 -14.54 27.01 -5.46
CA ALA A 425 -13.34 27.35 -4.69
C ALA A 425 -13.30 26.68 -3.31
N GLU A 426 -14.45 26.59 -2.64
CA GLU A 426 -14.57 25.93 -1.33
C GLU A 426 -14.20 24.43 -1.39
N ASP A 427 -14.64 23.71 -2.42
CA ASP A 427 -14.31 22.29 -2.59
C ASP A 427 -12.84 22.10 -2.90
N LEU A 428 -12.26 22.94 -3.75
CA LEU A 428 -10.84 22.93 -4.08
C LEU A 428 -9.98 23.13 -2.83
N GLU A 429 -10.25 24.17 -2.04
CA GLU A 429 -9.48 24.46 -0.83
C GLU A 429 -9.67 23.41 0.27
N ARG A 430 -10.87 22.86 0.40
CA ARG A 430 -11.15 21.75 1.31
C ARG A 430 -10.29 20.52 0.98
N VAL A 431 -10.26 20.09 -0.27
CA VAL A 431 -9.51 18.88 -0.65
C VAL A 431 -8.00 19.08 -0.58
N LYS A 432 -7.49 20.26 -0.94
CA LYS A 432 -6.08 20.61 -0.74
C LYS A 432 -5.68 20.53 0.74
N THR A 433 -6.50 21.13 1.61
CA THR A 433 -6.28 21.09 3.06
C THR A 433 -6.26 19.65 3.58
N GLN A 434 -7.18 18.80 3.13
CA GLN A 434 -7.21 17.39 3.52
C GLN A 434 -5.97 16.63 3.09
N LEU A 435 -5.54 16.75 1.82
CA LEU A 435 -4.33 16.11 1.31
C LEU A 435 -3.09 16.53 2.10
N ILE A 436 -2.94 17.82 2.37
CA ILE A 436 -1.80 18.35 3.13
C ILE A 436 -1.83 17.87 4.59
N ALA A 437 -3.01 17.86 5.22
CA ALA A 437 -3.16 17.35 6.57
C ALA A 437 -2.81 15.86 6.68
N GLU A 438 -3.25 15.03 5.71
CA GLU A 438 -2.88 13.61 5.65
C GLU A 438 -1.36 13.43 5.54
N ALA A 439 -0.68 14.22 4.72
CA ALA A 439 0.77 14.19 4.59
C ALA A 439 1.49 14.64 5.89
N ILE A 440 0.95 15.62 6.60
CA ILE A 440 1.49 16.05 7.90
C ILE A 440 1.32 14.95 8.95
N TYR A 441 0.13 14.33 9.05
CA TYR A 441 -0.11 13.24 9.98
C TYR A 441 0.72 11.99 9.67
N ALA A 442 1.02 11.74 8.39
CA ALA A 442 1.92 10.66 8.00
C ALA A 442 3.33 10.80 8.60
N GLN A 443 3.78 12.04 8.88
CA GLN A 443 5.08 12.32 9.50
C GLN A 443 5.15 11.86 10.96
N ASP A 444 4.03 11.63 11.62
CA ASP A 444 4.00 11.14 12.99
C ASP A 444 4.36 9.64 13.11
N ASN A 445 4.40 8.92 12.01
CA ASN A 445 4.76 7.52 11.98
C ASN A 445 6.05 7.30 11.18
N GLN A 446 7.14 6.98 11.88
CA GLN A 446 8.47 6.75 11.31
C GLN A 446 8.47 5.73 10.16
N ALA A 447 7.76 4.60 10.33
CA ALA A 447 7.70 3.55 9.32
C ALA A 447 6.88 3.98 8.08
N VAL A 448 5.85 4.80 8.25
CA VAL A 448 5.09 5.38 7.13
C VAL A 448 5.96 6.35 6.35
N LEU A 449 6.70 7.21 7.06
CA LEU A 449 7.59 8.18 6.45
C LEU A 449 8.75 7.48 5.70
N ALA A 450 9.37 6.45 6.31
CA ALA A 450 10.40 5.65 5.67
C ALA A 450 9.89 4.96 4.39
N ARG A 451 8.67 4.42 4.41
CA ARG A 451 8.02 3.85 3.22
C ARG A 451 7.77 4.89 2.13
N TRP A 452 7.30 6.07 2.51
CA TRP A 452 7.06 7.14 1.54
C TRP A 452 8.35 7.56 0.82
N TYR A 453 9.43 7.83 1.59
CA TYR A 453 10.73 8.17 1.00
C TYR A 453 11.28 7.03 0.14
N GLY A 454 11.29 5.80 0.65
CA GLY A 454 11.80 4.65 -0.09
C GLY A 454 11.04 4.39 -1.40
N GLY A 455 9.72 4.37 -1.35
CA GLY A 455 8.88 4.19 -2.53
C GLY A 455 9.08 5.30 -3.58
N ALA A 456 9.09 6.56 -3.15
CA ALA A 456 9.28 7.69 -4.05
C ALA A 456 10.67 7.70 -4.71
N LEU A 457 11.72 7.47 -3.92
CA LEU A 457 13.09 7.45 -4.44
C LEU A 457 13.36 6.25 -5.37
N THR A 458 12.75 5.10 -5.12
CA THR A 458 12.87 3.92 -6.01
C THR A 458 12.20 4.12 -7.35
N THR A 459 11.19 4.99 -7.43
CA THR A 459 10.50 5.35 -8.68
C THR A 459 11.11 6.55 -9.39
N GLY A 460 12.19 7.13 -8.86
CA GLY A 460 12.94 8.21 -9.52
C GLY A 460 12.59 9.62 -9.06
N LEU A 461 11.72 9.78 -8.06
CA LEU A 461 11.50 11.07 -7.40
C LEU A 461 12.70 11.42 -6.51
N SER A 462 12.93 12.69 -6.31
CA SER A 462 13.96 13.22 -5.41
C SER A 462 13.40 13.50 -4.00
N ILE A 463 14.29 13.68 -3.03
CA ILE A 463 13.92 14.17 -1.67
C ILE A 463 13.20 15.52 -1.76
N GLU A 464 13.61 16.38 -2.68
CA GLU A 464 12.97 17.69 -2.88
C GLU A 464 11.56 17.54 -3.47
N ASP A 465 11.32 16.58 -4.35
CA ASP A 465 9.98 16.27 -4.85
C ASP A 465 9.03 15.85 -3.71
N ILE A 466 9.54 15.10 -2.73
CA ILE A 466 8.75 14.69 -1.57
C ILE A 466 8.47 15.91 -0.66
N ARG A 467 9.48 16.69 -0.38
CA ARG A 467 9.37 17.85 0.52
C ARG A 467 8.49 18.96 -0.04
N SER A 468 8.60 19.24 -1.33
CA SER A 468 7.82 20.29 -2.01
C SER A 468 6.41 19.85 -2.42
N TRP A 469 6.05 18.57 -2.20
CA TRP A 469 4.72 18.06 -2.59
C TRP A 469 3.56 18.87 -1.95
N PRO A 470 3.58 19.25 -0.65
CA PRO A 470 2.51 20.08 -0.07
C PRO A 470 2.37 21.45 -0.76
N ASP A 471 3.50 22.06 -1.16
CA ASP A 471 3.48 23.35 -1.86
C ASP A 471 2.94 23.20 -3.28
N ARG A 472 3.29 22.11 -3.97
CA ARG A 472 2.69 21.78 -5.28
C ARG A 472 1.18 21.57 -5.18
N ILE A 473 0.68 20.90 -4.13
CA ILE A 473 -0.77 20.76 -3.89
C ILE A 473 -1.43 22.13 -3.64
N ARG A 474 -0.80 23.01 -2.82
CA ARG A 474 -1.33 24.36 -2.61
C ARG A 474 -1.45 25.17 -3.89
N ALA A 475 -0.48 25.00 -4.78
CA ALA A 475 -0.42 25.74 -6.05
C ALA A 475 -1.40 25.24 -7.12
N VAL A 476 -2.06 24.08 -6.93
CA VAL A 476 -3.03 23.54 -7.91
C VAL A 476 -4.22 24.49 -8.08
N THR A 477 -4.55 24.81 -9.33
CA THR A 477 -5.70 25.64 -9.70
C THR A 477 -6.89 24.81 -10.16
N ALA A 478 -8.09 25.38 -10.15
CA ALA A 478 -9.31 24.75 -10.67
C ALA A 478 -9.17 24.40 -12.17
N GLU A 479 -8.51 25.26 -12.95
CA GLU A 479 -8.24 25.04 -14.38
C GLU A 479 -7.34 23.82 -14.60
N GLN A 480 -6.32 23.62 -13.77
CA GLN A 480 -5.43 22.47 -13.87
C GLN A 480 -6.16 21.16 -13.55
N VAL A 481 -7.03 21.15 -12.53
CA VAL A 481 -7.84 19.97 -12.19
C VAL A 481 -8.83 19.66 -13.31
N ARG A 482 -9.50 20.68 -13.86
CA ARG A 482 -10.39 20.55 -15.01
C ARG A 482 -9.66 20.01 -16.23
N ALA A 483 -8.50 20.57 -16.57
CA ALA A 483 -7.68 20.14 -17.70
C ALA A 483 -7.19 18.69 -17.53
N ALA A 484 -6.84 18.28 -16.32
CA ALA A 484 -6.48 16.90 -16.00
C ALA A 484 -7.67 15.94 -16.22
N ALA A 485 -8.89 16.31 -15.79
CA ALA A 485 -10.09 15.52 -16.03
C ALA A 485 -10.39 15.40 -17.53
N GLN A 486 -10.33 16.51 -18.29
CA GLN A 486 -10.54 16.53 -19.73
C GLN A 486 -9.58 15.63 -20.50
N LYS A 487 -8.29 15.71 -20.16
CA LYS A 487 -7.22 15.01 -20.88
C LYS A 487 -7.15 13.53 -20.55
N TRP A 488 -7.35 13.18 -19.28
CA TRP A 488 -7.01 11.86 -18.80
C TRP A 488 -8.21 10.95 -18.51
N LEU A 489 -9.39 11.51 -18.19
CA LEU A 489 -10.57 10.71 -17.91
C LEU A 489 -11.46 10.48 -19.16
N GLU A 490 -10.86 10.51 -20.35
CA GLU A 490 -11.53 10.11 -21.58
C GLU A 490 -11.84 8.60 -21.58
N LYS A 491 -13.06 8.22 -21.90
CA LYS A 491 -13.53 6.82 -21.87
C LYS A 491 -12.66 5.87 -22.71
N LYS A 492 -12.10 6.32 -23.85
CA LYS A 492 -11.19 5.52 -24.69
C LYS A 492 -9.91 5.09 -23.95
N ARG A 493 -9.50 5.80 -22.89
CA ARG A 493 -8.32 5.48 -22.06
C ARG A 493 -8.61 4.49 -20.95
N SER A 494 -9.84 3.98 -20.84
CA SER A 494 -10.27 3.19 -19.69
C SER A 494 -10.49 1.73 -20.00
N VAL A 495 -10.37 0.93 -18.93
CA VAL A 495 -10.92 -0.41 -18.81
C VAL A 495 -11.96 -0.39 -17.71
N THR A 496 -13.18 -0.85 -18.02
CA THR A 496 -14.25 -1.01 -17.02
C THR A 496 -14.42 -2.48 -16.68
N GLY A 497 -14.28 -2.83 -15.42
CA GLY A 497 -14.53 -4.16 -14.90
C GLY A 497 -15.86 -4.24 -14.16
N TYR A 498 -16.61 -5.29 -14.42
CA TYR A 498 -17.85 -5.62 -13.71
C TYR A 498 -17.69 -6.93 -12.96
N LEU A 499 -17.90 -6.89 -11.66
CA LEU A 499 -18.03 -8.07 -10.83
C LEU A 499 -19.51 -8.35 -10.63
N ILE A 500 -19.99 -9.50 -11.08
CA ILE A 500 -21.40 -9.87 -11.02
C ILE A 500 -21.58 -11.21 -10.31
N LYS A 501 -22.75 -11.38 -9.70
CA LYS A 501 -23.13 -12.67 -9.14
C LYS A 501 -23.51 -13.63 -10.26
N ASP A 502 -22.85 -14.78 -10.31
CA ASP A 502 -23.29 -15.88 -11.19
C ASP A 502 -24.54 -16.54 -10.59
N THR A 503 -25.66 -16.37 -11.24
CA THR A 503 -26.95 -16.97 -10.83
C THR A 503 -27.22 -18.33 -11.49
N GLY A 504 -26.28 -18.85 -12.29
CA GLY A 504 -26.43 -20.15 -12.99
C GLY A 504 -27.46 -20.15 -14.12
N THR A 505 -28.07 -19.02 -14.45
CA THR A 505 -29.11 -18.89 -15.49
C THR A 505 -28.56 -19.06 -16.91
N ALA A 506 -27.29 -18.70 -17.16
CA ALA A 506 -26.67 -18.82 -18.48
C ALA A 506 -26.53 -20.27 -18.99
N LYS A 507 -26.44 -21.27 -18.12
CA LYS A 507 -26.40 -22.68 -18.52
C LYS A 507 -27.73 -23.30 -18.99
N ARG A 508 -28.85 -22.58 -18.81
CA ARG A 508 -30.17 -23.07 -19.25
C ARG A 508 -30.52 -22.75 -20.72
N GLU A 509 -29.92 -21.72 -21.29
CA GLU A 509 -30.20 -21.32 -22.67
C GLU A 509 -29.41 -22.15 -23.71
N GLU A 510 -28.16 -22.53 -23.40
CA GLU A 510 -27.37 -23.41 -24.30
C GLU A 510 -27.88 -24.87 -24.36
N LYS A 511 -28.69 -25.31 -23.41
CA LYS A 511 -29.32 -26.65 -23.44
C LYS A 511 -30.69 -26.68 -24.14
N ARG A 512 -31.17 -25.53 -24.66
CA ARG A 512 -32.45 -25.42 -25.35
C ARG A 512 -32.34 -25.03 -26.84
N SER A 513 -31.13 -24.83 -27.36
CA SER A 513 -30.81 -24.68 -28.77
C SER A 513 -30.04 -25.96 -29.24
#